data_c823c6560c736a46ce4bb076e17d6d52
#
_entry.id   c823c6560c736a46ce4bb076e17d6d52
#
_cell.length_a   1.000
_cell.length_b   1.000
_cell.length_c   1.000
_cell.angle_alpha   90.00
_cell.angle_beta   90.00
_cell.angle_gamma   90.00
#
_symmetry.space_group_name_H-M   'P 1'
#
loop_
_entity.id
_entity.type
_entity.pdbx_description
1 polymer ?
#
loop_
_entity_poly.entity_id
_entity_poly.type
_entity_poly.pdbx_seq_one_letter_code
_entity_poly.pdbx_strand_id
1 'polypeptide(L)'
;MNRRQRGGLSPALAGGLLLLLLLTALAALATRAAWVARQTPPPAPLEPLAIATNTAYAGTCPVLAAQARGYFRQQGIVATVLSRSSGKAAMEAVLQGQANVATVADIPVMFAGLNDVPVAVIASIFRTERDHGVVGRRDRGVRDAASLKGKRIGVTLDTSGHFALNALINRQGLAPDEVKMRNYKPEELGPALARGEIDAAAGWEPMLGAMLAEQGGNGVAFNSADIYESLYMVAGLRDYVAGHPATMQRLLRALIDGARFCERQPAAAQALLVSVARHDAELLKAGWPGYHFAVALDQGLLLALEDEARWAMKNQLTPRADMPNYLNYLYLDGLRAVAPAAVTVIH
;
A
#
# COMPACT_ATOMS: atom_id res chain seq x y z
N MET A 1 51.56 64.21 44.15
CA MET A 1 51.56 63.49 42.88
C MET A 1 51.67 62.01 43.16
N ASN A 2 50.53 61.25 43.18
CA ASN A 2 50.51 59.82 43.45
C ASN A 2 50.31 59.06 42.17
N ARG A 3 51.36 58.39 41.68
CA ARG A 3 51.24 57.45 40.56
C ARG A 3 50.69 56.11 41.09
N ARG A 4 49.44 55.77 40.73
CA ARG A 4 48.87 54.45 40.92
C ARG A 4 49.59 53.47 39.91
N GLN A 5 50.36 52.54 40.48
CA GLN A 5 50.86 51.40 39.70
C GLN A 5 49.68 50.51 39.35
N ARG A 6 49.42 50.35 38.07
CA ARG A 6 48.52 49.33 37.54
C ARG A 6 49.31 48.01 37.47
N GLY A 7 49.03 47.11 38.44
CA GLY A 7 49.55 45.76 38.42
C GLY A 7 48.90 44.97 37.27
N GLY A 8 49.59 44.87 36.14
CA GLY A 8 49.21 43.94 35.09
C GLY A 8 49.63 42.51 35.45
N LEU A 9 48.73 41.54 35.26
CA LEU A 9 49.05 40.13 35.39
C LEU A 9 50.21 39.76 34.44
N SER A 10 51.19 39.01 34.92
CA SER A 10 52.29 38.56 34.06
C SER A 10 51.76 37.65 32.93
N PRO A 11 52.34 37.70 31.71
CA PRO A 11 51.88 36.89 30.59
C PRO A 11 51.86 35.37 30.88
N ALA A 12 52.72 34.89 31.78
CA ALA A 12 52.72 33.49 32.22
C ALA A 12 51.52 33.14 33.09
N LEU A 13 51.02 34.06 33.94
CA LEU A 13 49.80 33.84 34.73
C LEU A 13 48.52 33.91 33.87
N ALA A 14 48.49 34.80 32.85
CA ALA A 14 47.40 34.89 31.92
C ALA A 14 47.29 33.63 31.03
N GLY A 15 48.42 33.08 30.56
CA GLY A 15 48.46 31.82 29.79
C GLY A 15 48.02 30.59 30.62
N GLY A 16 48.42 30.52 31.87
CA GLY A 16 48.01 29.46 32.77
C GLY A 16 46.51 29.48 33.08
N LEU A 17 45.94 30.68 33.28
CA LEU A 17 44.50 30.85 33.50
C LEU A 17 43.64 30.45 32.28
N LEU A 18 44.14 30.80 31.06
CA LEU A 18 43.49 30.45 29.83
C LEU A 18 43.48 28.93 29.56
N LEU A 19 44.63 28.26 29.88
CA LEU A 19 44.74 26.80 29.75
C LEU A 19 43.83 26.09 30.76
N LEU A 20 43.73 26.59 31.98
CA LEU A 20 42.83 26.03 33.00
C LEU A 20 41.37 26.17 32.63
N LEU A 21 40.96 27.30 32.06
CA LEU A 21 39.61 27.54 31.56
C LEU A 21 39.27 26.64 30.35
N LEU A 22 40.19 26.39 29.44
CA LEU A 22 40.05 25.46 28.34
C LEU A 22 39.89 24.02 28.81
N LEU A 23 40.69 23.59 29.77
CA LEU A 23 40.61 22.25 30.34
C LEU A 23 39.29 22.01 31.12
N THR A 24 38.81 23.01 31.88
CA THR A 24 37.51 22.92 32.57
C THR A 24 36.33 22.92 31.58
N ALA A 25 36.39 23.70 30.48
CA ALA A 25 35.38 23.70 29.44
C ALA A 25 35.34 22.35 28.69
N LEU A 26 36.50 21.76 28.39
CA LEU A 26 36.58 20.42 27.78
C LEU A 26 36.05 19.32 28.69
N ALA A 27 36.37 19.39 29.98
CA ALA A 27 35.84 18.45 30.98
C ALA A 27 34.33 18.59 31.14
N ALA A 28 33.79 19.82 31.14
CA ALA A 28 32.35 20.06 31.19
C ALA A 28 31.60 19.57 29.93
N LEU A 29 32.21 19.74 28.73
CA LEU A 29 31.67 19.20 27.48
C LEU A 29 31.69 17.65 27.49
N ALA A 30 32.78 17.04 27.94
CA ALA A 30 32.90 15.58 28.04
C ALA A 30 31.90 14.99 29.04
N THR A 31 31.73 15.62 30.23
CA THR A 31 30.74 15.18 31.23
C THR A 31 29.31 15.36 30.72
N ARG A 32 29.00 16.45 30.00
CA ARG A 32 27.69 16.69 29.36
C ARG A 32 27.40 15.68 28.27
N ALA A 33 28.38 15.36 27.42
CA ALA A 33 28.28 14.35 26.40
C ALA A 33 28.03 12.94 26.98
N ALA A 34 28.77 12.59 28.04
CA ALA A 34 28.59 11.33 28.76
C ALA A 34 27.24 11.24 29.49
N TRP A 35 26.74 12.35 30.01
CA TRP A 35 25.42 12.42 30.64
C TRP A 35 24.29 12.28 29.63
N VAL A 36 24.38 12.96 28.47
CA VAL A 36 23.43 12.81 27.34
C VAL A 36 23.46 11.39 26.80
N ALA A 37 24.64 10.79 26.62
CA ALA A 37 24.78 9.40 26.14
C ALA A 37 24.17 8.37 27.15
N ARG A 38 24.20 8.65 28.45
CA ARG A 38 23.55 7.79 29.45
C ARG A 38 22.04 7.95 29.54
N GLN A 39 21.51 9.08 29.07
CA GLN A 39 20.05 9.32 29.02
C GLN A 39 19.41 8.89 27.71
N THR A 40 20.20 8.60 26.67
CA THR A 40 19.67 8.00 25.45
C THR A 40 19.36 6.53 25.75
N PRO A 41 18.09 6.12 25.83
CA PRO A 41 17.78 4.70 25.98
C PRO A 41 18.46 3.93 24.84
N PRO A 42 18.94 2.71 25.09
CA PRO A 42 19.50 1.87 24.05
C PRO A 42 18.48 1.80 22.93
N PRO A 43 18.93 1.83 21.65
CA PRO A 43 18.01 1.72 20.52
C PRO A 43 17.15 0.48 20.76
N ALA A 44 15.83 0.65 20.64
CA ALA A 44 14.90 -0.46 20.81
C ALA A 44 15.35 -1.62 19.91
N PRO A 45 15.32 -2.87 20.40
CA PRO A 45 15.72 -4.01 19.60
C PRO A 45 14.93 -4.01 18.29
N LEU A 46 15.64 -4.24 17.19
CA LEU A 46 15.04 -4.31 15.86
C LEU A 46 14.07 -5.49 15.83
N GLU A 47 12.83 -5.25 15.46
CA GLU A 47 11.78 -6.26 15.42
C GLU A 47 11.58 -6.75 13.98
N PRO A 48 11.65 -8.06 13.71
CA PRO A 48 11.40 -8.60 12.40
C PRO A 48 9.90 -8.48 12.06
N LEU A 49 9.58 -8.09 10.81
CA LEU A 49 8.23 -8.00 10.29
C LEU A 49 8.19 -8.48 8.83
N ALA A 50 7.47 -9.55 8.56
CA ALA A 50 7.23 -10.04 7.21
C ALA A 50 5.99 -9.37 6.61
N ILE A 51 6.15 -8.73 5.44
CA ILE A 51 5.10 -8.02 4.71
C ILE A 51 4.91 -8.68 3.34
N ALA A 52 3.80 -9.37 3.13
CA ALA A 52 3.44 -9.90 1.82
C ALA A 52 2.80 -8.81 0.97
N THR A 53 3.20 -8.68 -0.29
CA THR A 53 2.70 -7.61 -1.16
C THR A 53 2.83 -7.96 -2.65
N ASN A 54 1.97 -7.39 -3.48
CA ASN A 54 2.16 -7.42 -4.94
C ASN A 54 3.15 -6.32 -5.34
N THR A 55 4.44 -6.68 -5.45
CA THR A 55 5.49 -5.70 -5.79
C THR A 55 5.34 -5.14 -7.21
N ALA A 56 4.61 -5.80 -8.10
CA ALA A 56 4.31 -5.30 -9.45
C ALA A 56 3.14 -4.29 -9.48
N TYR A 57 2.49 -4.01 -8.36
CA TYR A 57 1.39 -3.06 -8.28
C TYR A 57 1.86 -1.69 -7.75
N ALA A 58 1.49 -0.61 -8.44
CA ALA A 58 1.92 0.74 -8.07
C ALA A 58 1.46 1.16 -6.65
N GLY A 59 0.29 0.67 -6.21
CA GLY A 59 -0.24 0.90 -4.85
C GLY A 59 0.67 0.40 -3.73
N THR A 60 1.67 -0.44 -4.05
CA THR A 60 2.70 -0.90 -3.09
C THR A 60 3.80 0.15 -2.85
N CYS A 61 3.81 1.27 -3.57
CA CYS A 61 4.83 2.32 -3.45
C CYS A 61 5.14 2.69 -1.98
N PRO A 62 4.19 2.91 -1.07
CA PRO A 62 4.50 3.24 0.32
C PRO A 62 5.36 2.19 1.04
N VAL A 63 5.11 0.90 0.79
CA VAL A 63 5.88 -0.20 1.39
C VAL A 63 7.28 -0.27 0.79
N LEU A 64 7.40 -0.21 -0.55
CA LEU A 64 8.70 -0.27 -1.24
C LEU A 64 9.55 0.97 -0.94
N ALA A 65 8.93 2.15 -0.82
CA ALA A 65 9.60 3.37 -0.39
C ALA A 65 10.09 3.26 1.06
N ALA A 66 9.25 2.76 1.97
CA ALA A 66 9.64 2.57 3.36
C ALA A 66 10.81 1.59 3.51
N GLN A 67 10.84 0.53 2.69
CA GLN A 67 11.96 -0.41 2.64
C GLN A 67 13.23 0.23 2.09
N ALA A 68 13.16 0.82 0.88
CA ALA A 68 14.33 1.33 0.18
C ALA A 68 14.93 2.60 0.82
N ARG A 69 14.09 3.44 1.44
CA ARG A 69 14.49 4.66 2.13
C ARG A 69 14.87 4.44 3.60
N GLY A 70 14.75 3.19 4.08
CA GLY A 70 15.11 2.83 5.46
C GLY A 70 14.10 3.29 6.52
N TYR A 71 12.88 3.70 6.14
CA TYR A 71 11.87 4.19 7.11
C TYR A 71 11.44 3.09 8.09
N PHE A 72 11.34 1.84 7.66
CA PHE A 72 11.11 0.72 8.57
C PHE A 72 12.21 0.62 9.64
N ARG A 73 13.47 0.67 9.22
CA ARG A 73 14.61 0.59 10.14
C ARG A 73 14.66 1.77 11.10
N GLN A 74 14.33 2.98 10.66
CA GLN A 74 14.22 4.18 11.52
C GLN A 74 13.15 4.00 12.60
N GLN A 75 12.13 3.22 12.33
CA GLN A 75 11.08 2.84 13.30
C GLN A 75 11.42 1.57 14.09
N GLY A 76 12.63 1.02 13.98
CA GLY A 76 13.04 -0.19 14.71
C GLY A 76 12.48 -1.49 14.11
N ILE A 77 12.06 -1.50 12.83
CA ILE A 77 11.56 -2.68 12.13
C ILE A 77 12.60 -3.19 11.13
N VAL A 78 12.88 -4.50 11.15
CA VAL A 78 13.55 -5.22 10.06
C VAL A 78 12.48 -5.84 9.19
N ALA A 79 12.05 -5.10 8.16
CA ALA A 79 11.01 -5.57 7.27
C ALA A 79 11.58 -6.57 6.23
N THR A 80 10.88 -7.70 6.05
CA THR A 80 11.08 -8.63 4.94
C THR A 80 9.89 -8.52 4.00
N VAL A 81 10.10 -7.98 2.79
CA VAL A 81 9.06 -7.83 1.78
C VAL A 81 8.98 -9.10 0.94
N LEU A 82 7.84 -9.79 0.98
CA LEU A 82 7.55 -11.03 0.27
C LEU A 82 6.67 -10.75 -0.94
N SER A 83 7.23 -10.88 -2.14
CA SER A 83 6.47 -10.64 -3.39
C SER A 83 5.41 -11.71 -3.62
N ARG A 84 4.22 -11.29 -4.05
CA ARG A 84 3.08 -12.13 -4.46
C ARG A 84 2.47 -11.59 -5.75
N SER A 85 1.74 -12.43 -6.48
CA SER A 85 1.13 -12.06 -7.77
C SER A 85 -0.11 -11.15 -7.64
N SER A 86 -0.72 -11.09 -6.45
CA SER A 86 -1.88 -10.23 -6.17
C SER A 86 -1.99 -9.91 -4.67
N GLY A 87 -2.83 -8.92 -4.32
CA GLY A 87 -3.21 -8.65 -2.94
C GLY A 87 -3.95 -9.83 -2.29
N LYS A 88 -4.79 -10.56 -3.05
CA LYS A 88 -5.43 -11.81 -2.59
C LYS A 88 -4.37 -12.84 -2.17
N ALA A 89 -3.38 -13.12 -3.03
CA ALA A 89 -2.28 -14.03 -2.71
C ALA A 89 -1.40 -13.54 -1.55
N ALA A 90 -1.27 -12.22 -1.37
CA ALA A 90 -0.59 -11.65 -0.23
C ALA A 90 -1.36 -11.88 1.08
N MET A 91 -2.69 -11.72 1.08
CA MET A 91 -3.53 -12.02 2.22
C MET A 91 -3.53 -13.52 2.55
N GLU A 92 -3.58 -14.39 1.54
CA GLU A 92 -3.45 -15.84 1.73
C GLU A 92 -2.14 -16.21 2.44
N ALA A 93 -1.02 -15.53 2.13
CA ALA A 93 0.23 -15.74 2.83
C ALA A 93 0.15 -15.36 4.33
N VAL A 94 -0.62 -14.34 4.70
CA VAL A 94 -0.90 -14.01 6.10
C VAL A 94 -1.74 -15.08 6.77
N LEU A 95 -2.80 -15.54 6.11
CA LEU A 95 -3.68 -16.59 6.65
C LEU A 95 -2.95 -17.92 6.86
N GLN A 96 -1.91 -18.17 6.06
CA GLN A 96 -1.03 -19.36 6.17
C GLN A 96 0.15 -19.16 7.13
N GLY A 97 0.26 -18.01 7.81
CA GLY A 97 1.35 -17.71 8.74
C GLY A 97 2.71 -17.44 8.07
N GLN A 98 2.76 -17.23 6.75
CA GLN A 98 3.99 -16.94 6.00
C GLN A 98 4.38 -15.44 6.08
N ALA A 99 3.46 -14.58 6.44
CA ALA A 99 3.67 -13.16 6.65
C ALA A 99 2.88 -12.66 7.88
N ASN A 100 3.34 -11.56 8.46
CA ASN A 100 2.66 -10.94 9.60
C ASN A 100 1.52 -10.02 9.12
N VAL A 101 1.77 -9.28 8.05
CA VAL A 101 0.81 -8.38 7.41
C VAL A 101 0.90 -8.50 5.88
N ALA A 102 -0.17 -8.11 5.21
CA ALA A 102 -0.22 -8.06 3.75
C ALA A 102 -0.68 -6.68 3.28
N THR A 103 -0.30 -6.31 2.05
CA THR A 103 -1.05 -5.30 1.31
C THR A 103 -2.07 -5.98 0.43
N VAL A 104 -3.29 -5.48 0.45
CA VAL A 104 -4.45 -6.12 -0.16
C VAL A 104 -5.46 -5.08 -0.63
N ALA A 105 -6.18 -5.35 -1.71
CA ALA A 105 -7.30 -4.53 -2.16
C ALA A 105 -8.54 -4.74 -1.26
N ASP A 106 -9.54 -3.92 -1.46
CA ASP A 106 -10.84 -3.92 -0.77
C ASP A 106 -11.60 -5.25 -0.92
N ILE A 107 -11.75 -5.77 -2.13
CA ILE A 107 -12.55 -6.96 -2.42
C ILE A 107 -12.13 -8.20 -1.61
N PRO A 108 -10.84 -8.61 -1.52
CA PRO A 108 -10.43 -9.70 -0.64
C PRO A 108 -10.74 -9.45 0.84
N VAL A 109 -10.69 -8.20 1.32
CA VAL A 109 -11.05 -7.84 2.70
C VAL A 109 -12.56 -7.94 2.89
N MET A 110 -13.35 -7.47 1.93
CA MET A 110 -14.80 -7.61 1.92
C MET A 110 -15.21 -9.08 2.01
N PHE A 111 -14.60 -9.96 1.20
CA PHE A 111 -14.84 -11.41 1.28
C PHE A 111 -14.37 -12.02 2.59
N ALA A 112 -13.27 -11.53 3.18
CA ALA A 112 -12.87 -11.96 4.52
C ALA A 112 -13.98 -11.68 5.55
N GLY A 113 -14.63 -10.51 5.47
CA GLY A 113 -15.78 -10.17 6.29
C GLY A 113 -16.98 -11.08 6.06
N LEU A 114 -17.33 -11.35 4.80
CA LEU A 114 -18.44 -12.25 4.44
C LEU A 114 -18.21 -13.70 4.90
N ASN A 115 -16.96 -14.12 5.02
CA ASN A 115 -16.58 -15.47 5.44
C ASN A 115 -16.13 -15.55 6.91
N ASP A 116 -16.36 -14.50 7.71
CA ASP A 116 -15.96 -14.40 9.12
C ASP A 116 -14.47 -14.68 9.38
N VAL A 117 -13.61 -14.41 8.39
CA VAL A 117 -12.17 -14.55 8.54
C VAL A 117 -11.65 -13.43 9.46
N PRO A 118 -10.91 -13.73 10.55
CA PRO A 118 -10.55 -12.76 11.57
C PRO A 118 -9.35 -11.88 11.14
N VAL A 119 -9.54 -11.06 10.12
CA VAL A 119 -8.56 -10.06 9.68
C VAL A 119 -8.84 -8.69 10.30
N ALA A 120 -7.82 -7.84 10.34
CA ALA A 120 -7.91 -6.45 10.74
C ALA A 120 -7.19 -5.57 9.72
N VAL A 121 -7.89 -4.58 9.17
CA VAL A 121 -7.34 -3.52 8.33
C VAL A 121 -6.65 -2.50 9.24
N ILE A 122 -5.36 -2.28 8.99
CA ILE A 122 -4.49 -1.38 9.77
C ILE A 122 -4.58 0.04 9.22
N ALA A 123 -4.58 0.19 7.91
CA ALA A 123 -4.82 1.43 7.17
C ALA A 123 -5.01 1.18 5.67
N SER A 124 -5.72 2.07 4.97
CA SER A 124 -5.53 2.25 3.53
C SER A 124 -4.23 3.00 3.28
N ILE A 125 -3.55 2.71 2.16
CA ILE A 125 -2.26 3.32 1.80
C ILE A 125 -2.25 3.90 0.39
N PHE A 126 -3.26 3.56 -0.42
CA PHE A 126 -3.38 3.98 -1.81
C PHE A 126 -4.82 3.87 -2.29
N ARG A 127 -5.20 4.76 -3.21
CA ARG A 127 -6.49 4.72 -3.92
C ARG A 127 -6.34 5.20 -5.35
N THR A 128 -7.20 4.69 -6.24
CA THR A 128 -7.26 5.09 -7.64
C THR A 128 -8.56 4.66 -8.30
N GLU A 129 -9.01 5.43 -9.30
CA GLU A 129 -10.16 5.11 -10.16
C GLU A 129 -9.75 4.63 -11.55
N ARG A 130 -8.46 4.57 -11.87
CA ARG A 130 -7.98 4.49 -13.26
C ARG A 130 -7.15 3.27 -13.61
N ASP A 131 -6.89 2.39 -12.66
CA ASP A 131 -6.00 1.25 -12.88
C ASP A 131 -6.70 -0.08 -13.16
N HIS A 132 -8.04 -0.11 -13.14
CA HIS A 132 -8.83 -1.30 -13.45
C HIS A 132 -9.51 -1.18 -14.81
N GLY A 133 -9.67 -2.31 -15.48
CA GLY A 133 -10.33 -2.32 -16.78
C GLY A 133 -10.28 -3.67 -17.47
N VAL A 134 -10.48 -3.61 -18.79
CA VAL A 134 -10.52 -4.76 -19.68
C VAL A 134 -9.64 -4.49 -20.90
N VAL A 135 -8.84 -5.49 -21.29
CA VAL A 135 -8.17 -5.55 -22.59
C VAL A 135 -8.83 -6.64 -23.42
N GLY A 136 -9.28 -6.29 -24.61
CA GLY A 136 -9.96 -7.20 -25.53
C GLY A 136 -9.27 -7.30 -26.90
N ARG A 137 -9.66 -8.30 -27.66
CA ARG A 137 -9.16 -8.56 -29.02
C ARG A 137 -10.18 -8.12 -30.06
N ARG A 138 -9.77 -7.24 -31.00
CA ARG A 138 -10.61 -6.76 -32.09
C ARG A 138 -10.99 -7.86 -33.09
N ASP A 139 -10.09 -8.80 -33.38
CA ASP A 139 -10.34 -9.97 -34.24
C ASP A 139 -11.34 -10.97 -33.64
N ARG A 140 -11.63 -10.84 -32.34
CA ARG A 140 -12.67 -11.58 -31.63
C ARG A 140 -13.96 -10.77 -31.44
N GLY A 141 -14.06 -9.62 -32.10
CA GLY A 141 -15.22 -8.74 -32.06
C GLY A 141 -15.37 -7.94 -30.79
N VAL A 142 -14.30 -7.77 -30.00
CA VAL A 142 -14.27 -6.86 -28.84
C VAL A 142 -13.84 -5.48 -29.33
N ARG A 143 -14.69 -4.47 -29.14
CA ARG A 143 -14.45 -3.09 -29.60
C ARG A 143 -14.65 -2.06 -28.49
N ASP A 144 -15.57 -2.36 -27.57
CA ASP A 144 -16.00 -1.54 -26.45
C ASP A 144 -16.61 -2.44 -25.35
N ALA A 145 -17.04 -1.84 -24.24
CA ALA A 145 -17.62 -2.59 -23.14
C ALA A 145 -18.96 -3.27 -23.49
N ALA A 146 -19.78 -2.70 -24.39
CA ALA A 146 -21.04 -3.30 -24.81
C ALA A 146 -20.81 -4.59 -25.63
N SER A 147 -19.72 -4.65 -26.39
CA SER A 147 -19.34 -5.82 -27.18
C SER A 147 -18.86 -7.02 -26.38
N LEU A 148 -18.77 -6.91 -25.06
CA LEU A 148 -18.42 -8.02 -24.16
C LEU A 148 -19.54 -9.07 -24.05
N LYS A 149 -20.77 -8.74 -24.47
CA LYS A 149 -21.88 -9.68 -24.47
C LYS A 149 -21.53 -10.98 -25.22
N GLY A 150 -21.71 -12.11 -24.56
CA GLY A 150 -21.41 -13.45 -25.07
C GLY A 150 -19.94 -13.82 -25.17
N LYS A 151 -19.01 -12.90 -24.81
CA LYS A 151 -17.55 -13.12 -24.91
C LYS A 151 -17.01 -13.94 -23.72
N ARG A 152 -15.90 -14.64 -23.99
CA ARG A 152 -15.12 -15.32 -22.97
C ARG A 152 -14.16 -14.31 -22.33
N ILE A 153 -14.36 -14.00 -21.06
CA ILE A 153 -13.59 -12.99 -20.35
C ILE A 153 -12.80 -13.67 -19.26
N GLY A 154 -11.47 -13.60 -19.34
CA GLY A 154 -10.58 -14.04 -18.26
C GLY A 154 -10.55 -13.00 -17.15
N VAL A 155 -10.61 -13.45 -15.91
CA VAL A 155 -10.52 -12.59 -14.73
C VAL A 155 -10.04 -13.43 -13.54
N THR A 156 -9.33 -12.80 -12.60
CA THR A 156 -9.06 -13.46 -11.30
C THR A 156 -10.23 -13.21 -10.38
N LEU A 157 -10.99 -14.26 -10.07
CA LEU A 157 -12.17 -14.14 -9.22
C LEU A 157 -11.81 -13.70 -7.78
N ASP A 158 -12.75 -13.06 -7.11
CA ASP A 158 -12.65 -12.53 -5.75
C ASP A 158 -11.52 -11.50 -5.58
N THR A 159 -11.25 -10.73 -6.64
CA THR A 159 -10.33 -9.59 -6.65
C THR A 159 -11.03 -8.32 -7.13
N SER A 160 -10.37 -7.18 -6.93
CA SER A 160 -10.81 -5.89 -7.47
C SER A 160 -11.06 -5.91 -9.00
N GLY A 161 -10.27 -6.69 -9.75
CA GLY A 161 -10.50 -6.89 -11.19
C GLY A 161 -11.84 -7.58 -11.50
N HIS A 162 -12.27 -8.51 -10.66
CA HIS A 162 -13.59 -9.15 -10.79
C HIS A 162 -14.73 -8.16 -10.52
N PHE A 163 -14.62 -7.38 -9.45
CA PHE A 163 -15.60 -6.33 -9.15
C PHE A 163 -15.67 -5.27 -10.25
N ALA A 164 -14.52 -4.75 -10.68
CA ALA A 164 -14.44 -3.74 -11.74
C ALA A 164 -15.05 -4.23 -13.06
N LEU A 165 -14.83 -5.51 -13.43
CA LEU A 165 -15.48 -6.10 -14.61
C LEU A 165 -17.01 -6.10 -14.44
N ASN A 166 -17.53 -6.54 -13.29
CA ASN A 166 -18.96 -6.55 -13.03
C ASN A 166 -19.57 -5.14 -13.05
N ALA A 167 -18.89 -4.17 -12.43
CA ALA A 167 -19.31 -2.76 -12.47
C ALA A 167 -19.35 -2.23 -13.92
N LEU A 168 -18.35 -2.58 -14.73
CA LEU A 168 -18.26 -2.17 -16.12
C LEU A 168 -19.39 -2.77 -16.97
N ILE A 169 -19.66 -4.07 -16.87
CA ILE A 169 -20.73 -4.73 -17.64
C ILE A 169 -22.11 -4.24 -17.19
N ASN A 170 -22.33 -4.06 -15.88
CA ASN A 170 -23.59 -3.49 -15.36
C ASN A 170 -23.87 -2.09 -15.92
N ARG A 171 -22.85 -1.25 -16.05
CA ARG A 171 -22.98 0.09 -16.66
C ARG A 171 -23.45 0.03 -18.12
N GLN A 172 -23.18 -1.08 -18.83
CA GLN A 172 -23.66 -1.33 -20.17
C GLN A 172 -25.06 -2.00 -20.19
N GLY A 173 -25.69 -2.18 -19.05
CA GLY A 173 -26.97 -2.89 -18.94
C GLY A 173 -26.87 -4.39 -19.14
N LEU A 174 -25.67 -4.97 -19.09
CA LEU A 174 -25.45 -6.41 -19.22
C LEU A 174 -25.52 -7.08 -17.85
N ALA A 175 -26.23 -8.21 -17.79
CA ALA A 175 -26.23 -9.09 -16.63
C ALA A 175 -24.93 -9.93 -16.59
N PRO A 176 -24.46 -10.38 -15.40
CA PRO A 176 -23.24 -11.18 -15.28
C PRO A 176 -23.25 -12.49 -16.08
N ASP A 177 -24.40 -13.11 -16.28
CA ASP A 177 -24.59 -14.35 -17.05
C ASP A 177 -24.58 -14.11 -18.57
N GLU A 178 -24.69 -12.88 -19.02
CA GLU A 178 -24.55 -12.52 -20.43
C GLU A 178 -23.09 -12.47 -20.91
N VAL A 179 -22.11 -12.64 -20.00
CA VAL A 179 -20.68 -12.79 -20.31
C VAL A 179 -20.20 -14.14 -19.80
N LYS A 180 -19.19 -14.73 -20.46
CA LYS A 180 -18.63 -16.04 -20.06
C LYS A 180 -17.35 -15.82 -19.26
N MET A 181 -17.47 -15.51 -17.97
CA MET A 181 -16.31 -15.33 -17.11
C MET A 181 -15.56 -16.65 -16.92
N ARG A 182 -14.21 -16.58 -16.94
CA ARG A 182 -13.29 -17.69 -16.70
C ARG A 182 -12.26 -17.26 -15.68
N ASN A 183 -12.09 -18.08 -14.63
CA ASN A 183 -11.10 -17.82 -13.58
C ASN A 183 -9.70 -18.17 -14.08
N TYR A 184 -8.78 -17.21 -13.94
CA TYR A 184 -7.35 -17.36 -14.19
C TYR A 184 -6.55 -16.70 -13.06
N LYS A 185 -5.35 -17.18 -12.81
CA LYS A 185 -4.39 -16.41 -12.03
C LYS A 185 -3.95 -15.17 -12.82
N PRO A 186 -3.53 -14.07 -12.15
CA PRO A 186 -3.13 -12.85 -12.86
C PRO A 186 -2.08 -13.09 -13.94
N GLU A 187 -1.07 -13.92 -13.65
CA GLU A 187 0.03 -14.27 -14.56
C GLU A 187 -0.39 -15.12 -15.77
N GLU A 188 -1.56 -15.74 -15.73
CA GLU A 188 -2.09 -16.60 -16.79
C GLU A 188 -2.95 -15.82 -17.81
N LEU A 189 -3.47 -14.63 -17.43
CA LEU A 189 -4.40 -13.84 -18.24
C LEU A 189 -3.80 -13.41 -19.59
N GLY A 190 -2.59 -12.85 -19.58
CA GLY A 190 -1.92 -12.42 -20.82
C GLY A 190 -1.69 -13.58 -21.78
N PRO A 191 -1.05 -14.69 -21.36
CA PRO A 191 -0.90 -15.88 -22.20
C PRO A 191 -2.22 -16.45 -22.72
N ALA A 192 -3.29 -16.49 -21.91
CA ALA A 192 -4.60 -16.99 -22.35
C ALA A 192 -5.24 -16.06 -23.42
N LEU A 193 -5.10 -14.74 -23.26
CA LEU A 193 -5.56 -13.76 -24.23
C LEU A 193 -4.78 -13.89 -25.57
N ALA A 194 -3.45 -14.01 -25.49
CA ALA A 194 -2.59 -14.18 -26.66
C ALA A 194 -2.94 -15.44 -27.46
N ARG A 195 -3.16 -16.57 -26.80
CA ARG A 195 -3.56 -17.83 -27.44
C ARG A 195 -5.03 -17.86 -27.91
N GLY A 196 -5.85 -16.84 -27.58
CA GLY A 196 -7.26 -16.77 -27.94
C GLY A 196 -8.15 -17.77 -27.19
N GLU A 197 -7.73 -18.24 -26.01
CA GLU A 197 -8.54 -19.02 -25.08
C GLU A 197 -9.66 -18.17 -24.49
N ILE A 198 -9.40 -16.88 -24.35
CA ILE A 198 -10.32 -15.83 -23.95
C ILE A 198 -10.34 -14.72 -25.00
N ASP A 199 -11.45 -13.99 -25.10
CA ASP A 199 -11.66 -12.91 -26.05
C ASP A 199 -11.29 -11.55 -25.47
N ALA A 200 -11.32 -11.45 -24.13
CA ALA A 200 -10.91 -10.31 -23.33
C ALA A 200 -10.37 -10.76 -21.96
N ALA A 201 -9.57 -9.92 -21.33
CA ALA A 201 -9.08 -10.11 -19.97
C ALA A 201 -9.37 -8.87 -19.12
N ALA A 202 -9.89 -9.08 -17.91
CA ALA A 202 -10.14 -8.03 -16.93
C ALA A 202 -9.10 -8.11 -15.80
N GLY A 203 -8.70 -6.95 -15.30
CA GLY A 203 -7.68 -6.88 -14.25
C GLY A 203 -7.30 -5.44 -13.90
N TRP A 204 -6.03 -5.24 -13.60
CA TRP A 204 -5.47 -3.97 -13.15
C TRP A 204 -4.09 -3.71 -13.77
N GLU A 205 -3.64 -2.44 -13.68
CA GLU A 205 -2.29 -2.07 -14.14
C GLU A 205 -1.18 -2.65 -13.20
N PRO A 206 -0.01 -3.00 -13.73
CA PRO A 206 0.45 -2.78 -15.11
C PRO A 206 0.11 -3.93 -16.08
N MET A 207 -0.59 -4.97 -15.64
CA MET A 207 -0.86 -6.15 -16.45
C MET A 207 -1.76 -5.84 -17.66
N LEU A 208 -2.71 -4.90 -17.51
CA LEU A 208 -3.56 -4.46 -18.62
C LEU A 208 -2.72 -3.79 -19.71
N GLY A 209 -1.84 -2.87 -19.35
CA GLY A 209 -0.93 -2.21 -20.29
C GLY A 209 -0.02 -3.20 -21.02
N ALA A 210 0.52 -4.19 -20.29
CA ALA A 210 1.34 -5.25 -20.90
C ALA A 210 0.56 -6.10 -21.91
N MET A 211 -0.66 -6.52 -21.55
CA MET A 211 -1.54 -7.26 -22.47
C MET A 211 -1.91 -6.44 -23.69
N LEU A 212 -2.21 -5.15 -23.51
CA LEU A 212 -2.53 -4.25 -24.63
C LEU A 212 -1.34 -4.10 -25.58
N ALA A 213 -0.15 -3.91 -25.05
CA ALA A 213 1.08 -3.81 -25.84
C ALA A 213 1.35 -5.10 -26.64
N GLU A 214 1.16 -6.27 -26.02
CA GLU A 214 1.32 -7.58 -26.69
C GLU A 214 0.31 -7.78 -27.84
N GLN A 215 -0.94 -7.29 -27.70
CA GLN A 215 -1.95 -7.37 -28.76
C GLN A 215 -1.71 -6.36 -29.89
N GLY A 216 -0.91 -5.31 -29.68
CA GLY A 216 -0.63 -4.28 -30.68
C GLY A 216 -1.91 -3.67 -31.27
N GLY A 217 -1.97 -3.54 -32.59
CA GLY A 217 -3.15 -2.98 -33.29
C GLY A 217 -4.43 -3.81 -33.17
N ASN A 218 -4.34 -5.08 -32.75
CA ASN A 218 -5.49 -5.95 -32.47
C ASN A 218 -6.08 -5.70 -31.07
N GLY A 219 -5.33 -5.05 -30.18
CA GLY A 219 -5.76 -4.75 -28.82
C GLY A 219 -6.74 -3.58 -28.76
N VAL A 220 -7.66 -3.64 -27.80
CA VAL A 220 -8.49 -2.52 -27.36
C VAL A 220 -8.58 -2.57 -25.85
N ALA A 221 -8.47 -1.40 -25.21
CA ALA A 221 -8.62 -1.27 -23.76
C ALA A 221 -9.72 -0.29 -23.41
N PHE A 222 -10.42 -0.56 -22.33
CA PHE A 222 -11.39 0.33 -21.70
C PHE A 222 -11.35 0.10 -20.19
N ASN A 223 -11.41 1.20 -19.43
CA ASN A 223 -11.24 1.20 -18.00
C ASN A 223 -12.55 1.41 -17.24
N SER A 224 -12.48 1.23 -15.92
CA SER A 224 -13.58 1.45 -14.98
C SER A 224 -13.54 2.84 -14.33
N ALA A 225 -12.89 3.84 -14.95
CA ALA A 225 -12.89 5.20 -14.45
C ALA A 225 -14.31 5.71 -14.20
N ASP A 226 -14.51 6.46 -13.13
CA ASP A 226 -15.80 6.97 -12.68
C ASP A 226 -16.85 5.88 -12.31
N ILE A 227 -16.41 4.60 -12.19
CA ILE A 227 -17.28 3.48 -11.82
C ILE A 227 -16.83 2.83 -10.51
N TYR A 228 -15.53 2.73 -10.31
CA TYR A 228 -14.93 2.03 -9.19
C TYR A 228 -13.65 2.73 -8.73
N GLU A 229 -13.63 3.18 -7.48
CA GLU A 229 -12.41 3.58 -6.78
C GLU A 229 -11.84 2.37 -6.05
N SER A 230 -10.68 1.88 -6.48
CA SER A 230 -9.97 0.81 -5.79
C SER A 230 -9.20 1.35 -4.60
N LEU A 231 -9.36 0.70 -3.47
CA LEU A 231 -8.63 0.96 -2.22
C LEU A 231 -7.58 -0.13 -2.00
N TYR A 232 -6.38 0.26 -1.61
CA TYR A 232 -5.32 -0.67 -1.29
C TYR A 232 -4.86 -0.47 0.16
N MET A 233 -4.88 -1.54 0.94
CA MET A 233 -4.78 -1.49 2.39
C MET A 233 -3.64 -2.35 2.89
N VAL A 234 -3.23 -2.09 4.13
CA VAL A 234 -2.43 -3.01 4.93
C VAL A 234 -3.36 -3.70 5.93
N ALA A 235 -3.31 -5.03 5.97
CA ALA A 235 -4.12 -5.83 6.87
C ALA A 235 -3.31 -7.03 7.42
N GLY A 236 -3.77 -7.57 8.54
CA GLY A 236 -3.17 -8.74 9.17
C GLY A 236 -4.22 -9.57 9.92
N LEU A 237 -3.82 -10.69 10.52
CA LEU A 237 -4.71 -11.41 11.43
C LEU A 237 -5.05 -10.53 12.65
N ARG A 238 -6.31 -10.50 13.04
CA ARG A 238 -6.82 -9.65 14.14
C ARG A 238 -6.02 -9.84 15.42
N ASP A 239 -5.77 -11.08 15.82
CA ASP A 239 -5.06 -11.39 17.06
C ASP A 239 -3.59 -10.93 17.00
N TYR A 240 -2.94 -11.08 15.83
CA TYR A 240 -1.59 -10.57 15.66
C TYR A 240 -1.57 -9.05 15.76
N VAL A 241 -2.45 -8.35 15.06
CA VAL A 241 -2.52 -6.89 15.05
C VAL A 241 -2.82 -6.34 16.44
N ALA A 242 -3.79 -6.92 17.15
CA ALA A 242 -4.16 -6.53 18.51
C ALA A 242 -3.05 -6.85 19.55
N GLY A 243 -2.34 -7.97 19.35
CA GLY A 243 -1.25 -8.39 20.24
C GLY A 243 0.05 -7.61 20.06
N HIS A 244 0.22 -6.85 18.96
CA HIS A 244 1.46 -6.12 18.63
C HIS A 244 1.22 -4.62 18.39
N PRO A 245 0.56 -3.88 19.33
CA PRO A 245 0.16 -2.49 19.08
C PRO A 245 1.36 -1.55 18.85
N ALA A 246 2.47 -1.76 19.54
CA ALA A 246 3.69 -0.96 19.35
C ALA A 246 4.31 -1.17 17.96
N THR A 247 4.29 -2.41 17.44
CA THR A 247 4.78 -2.76 16.11
C THR A 247 3.86 -2.14 15.04
N MET A 248 2.54 -2.19 15.23
CA MET A 248 1.58 -1.57 14.30
C MET A 248 1.77 -0.05 14.24
N GLN A 249 2.00 0.63 15.37
CA GLN A 249 2.28 2.06 15.38
C GLN A 249 3.60 2.40 14.64
N ARG A 250 4.65 1.59 14.84
CA ARG A 250 5.93 1.74 14.12
C ARG A 250 5.79 1.50 12.63
N LEU A 251 5.05 0.45 12.23
CA LEU A 251 4.69 0.16 10.85
C LEU A 251 3.96 1.35 10.21
N LEU A 252 2.94 1.89 10.88
CA LEU A 252 2.14 3.01 10.39
C LEU A 252 3.00 4.28 10.20
N ARG A 253 3.92 4.61 11.12
CA ARG A 253 4.83 5.76 10.93
C ARG A 253 5.71 5.57 9.69
N ALA A 254 6.28 4.38 9.50
CA ALA A 254 7.09 4.09 8.31
C ALA A 254 6.27 4.19 7.01
N LEU A 255 5.03 3.70 7.01
CA LEU A 255 4.13 3.78 5.86
C LEU A 255 3.67 5.20 5.57
N ILE A 256 3.44 6.04 6.60
CA ILE A 256 3.13 7.47 6.44
C ILE A 256 4.28 8.18 5.72
N ASP A 257 5.53 7.92 6.11
CA ASP A 257 6.69 8.51 5.44
C ASP A 257 6.86 7.97 4.02
N GLY A 258 6.60 6.67 3.81
CA GLY A 258 6.57 6.04 2.49
C GLY A 258 5.50 6.63 1.57
N ALA A 259 4.27 6.77 2.06
CA ALA A 259 3.16 7.37 1.30
C ALA A 259 3.45 8.84 0.96
N ARG A 260 3.97 9.60 1.93
CA ARG A 260 4.37 11.00 1.71
C ARG A 260 5.48 11.12 0.64
N PHE A 261 6.43 10.19 0.61
CA PHE A 261 7.44 10.14 -0.44
C PHE A 261 6.81 9.88 -1.81
N CYS A 262 5.93 8.86 -1.94
CA CYS A 262 5.27 8.53 -3.19
C CYS A 262 4.40 9.68 -3.71
N GLU A 263 3.66 10.35 -2.83
CA GLU A 263 2.75 11.46 -3.18
C GLU A 263 3.52 12.73 -3.58
N ARG A 264 4.54 13.13 -2.79
CA ARG A 264 5.20 14.42 -2.96
C ARG A 264 6.40 14.41 -3.89
N GLN A 265 6.94 13.24 -4.22
CA GLN A 265 8.12 13.09 -5.05
C GLN A 265 7.88 12.10 -6.20
N PRO A 266 6.89 12.38 -7.09
CA PRO A 266 6.43 11.42 -8.10
C PRO A 266 7.56 10.89 -8.99
N ALA A 267 8.46 11.74 -9.49
CA ALA A 267 9.57 11.30 -10.33
C ALA A 267 10.53 10.35 -9.60
N ALA A 268 10.85 10.63 -8.33
CA ALA A 268 11.71 9.77 -7.52
C ALA A 268 11.01 8.45 -7.14
N ALA A 269 9.70 8.49 -6.88
CA ALA A 269 8.90 7.33 -6.58
C ALA A 269 8.76 6.40 -7.80
N GLN A 270 8.50 6.95 -9.00
CA GLN A 270 8.49 6.19 -10.25
C GLN A 270 9.85 5.53 -10.51
N ALA A 271 10.96 6.30 -10.40
CA ALA A 271 12.31 5.76 -10.56
C ALA A 271 12.60 4.63 -9.56
N LEU A 272 12.13 4.75 -8.32
CA LEU A 272 12.23 3.69 -7.32
C LEU A 272 11.48 2.43 -7.76
N LEU A 273 10.21 2.53 -8.16
CA LEU A 273 9.41 1.39 -8.60
C LEU A 273 10.01 0.69 -9.83
N VAL A 274 10.52 1.46 -10.79
CA VAL A 274 11.25 0.91 -11.95
C VAL A 274 12.48 0.12 -11.49
N SER A 275 13.26 0.67 -10.56
CA SER A 275 14.54 0.06 -10.12
C SER A 275 14.35 -1.19 -9.26
N VAL A 276 13.39 -1.19 -8.32
CA VAL A 276 13.25 -2.26 -7.31
C VAL A 276 12.18 -3.30 -7.69
N ALA A 277 11.18 -2.92 -8.47
CA ALA A 277 10.05 -3.77 -8.82
C ALA A 277 9.89 -3.98 -10.34
N ARG A 278 10.80 -3.43 -11.14
CA ARG A 278 10.86 -3.57 -12.61
C ARG A 278 9.57 -3.12 -13.32
N HIS A 279 8.91 -2.09 -12.78
CA HIS A 279 7.76 -1.49 -13.44
C HIS A 279 8.14 -0.90 -14.79
N ASP A 280 7.21 -0.92 -15.74
CA ASP A 280 7.33 -0.16 -16.97
C ASP A 280 7.23 1.34 -16.68
N ALA A 281 8.22 2.12 -17.11
CA ALA A 281 8.33 3.54 -16.80
C ALA A 281 7.22 4.37 -17.46
N GLU A 282 6.84 4.03 -18.70
CA GLU A 282 5.83 4.78 -19.44
C GLU A 282 4.42 4.50 -18.91
N LEU A 283 4.11 3.25 -18.55
CA LEU A 283 2.85 2.89 -17.91
C LEU A 283 2.70 3.57 -16.53
N LEU A 284 3.77 3.56 -15.70
CA LEU A 284 3.77 4.29 -14.43
C LEU A 284 3.51 5.79 -14.62
N LYS A 285 4.22 6.41 -15.56
CA LYS A 285 4.08 7.84 -15.85
C LYS A 285 2.67 8.18 -16.32
N ALA A 286 2.09 7.36 -17.16
CA ALA A 286 0.73 7.55 -17.66
C ALA A 286 -0.34 7.41 -16.57
N GLY A 287 -0.20 6.43 -15.67
CA GLY A 287 -1.15 6.17 -14.57
C GLY A 287 -1.00 7.13 -13.39
N TRP A 288 0.20 7.65 -13.14
CA TRP A 288 0.55 8.39 -11.91
C TRP A 288 -0.38 9.54 -11.54
N PRO A 289 -0.90 10.36 -12.48
CA PRO A 289 -1.83 11.44 -12.13
C PRO A 289 -3.14 10.98 -11.48
N GLY A 290 -3.50 9.71 -11.61
CA GLY A 290 -4.67 9.11 -10.97
C GLY A 290 -4.34 8.32 -9.69
N TYR A 291 -3.10 8.36 -9.21
CA TYR A 291 -2.66 7.62 -8.03
C TYR A 291 -2.57 8.54 -6.82
N HIS A 292 -3.20 8.15 -5.71
CA HIS A 292 -3.22 8.90 -4.46
C HIS A 292 -2.66 8.05 -3.32
N PHE A 293 -1.57 8.52 -2.72
CA PHE A 293 -0.86 7.81 -1.66
C PHE A 293 -1.09 8.53 -0.32
N ALA A 294 -1.93 7.96 0.51
CA ALA A 294 -2.21 8.46 1.85
C ALA A 294 -2.48 7.31 2.81
N VAL A 295 -2.03 7.44 4.06
CA VAL A 295 -2.37 6.49 5.13
C VAL A 295 -3.59 7.00 5.86
N ALA A 296 -4.71 6.30 5.75
CA ALA A 296 -5.99 6.72 6.31
C ALA A 296 -6.88 5.54 6.73
N LEU A 297 -7.82 5.81 7.62
CA LEU A 297 -9.02 5.03 7.86
C LEU A 297 -10.19 6.00 7.82
N ASP A 298 -10.88 6.06 6.71
CA ASP A 298 -11.98 7.01 6.46
C ASP A 298 -13.33 6.30 6.26
N GLN A 299 -14.41 7.09 6.31
CA GLN A 299 -15.76 6.56 6.13
C GLN A 299 -15.97 5.97 4.74
N GLY A 300 -15.24 6.45 3.71
CA GLY A 300 -15.30 5.94 2.35
C GLY A 300 -14.90 4.47 2.26
N LEU A 301 -13.85 4.07 2.99
CA LEU A 301 -13.44 2.66 3.09
C LEU A 301 -14.57 1.78 3.64
N LEU A 302 -15.24 2.22 4.71
CA LEU A 302 -16.33 1.43 5.30
C LEU A 302 -17.49 1.28 4.32
N LEU A 303 -17.88 2.38 3.66
CA LEU A 303 -18.95 2.37 2.67
C LEU A 303 -18.60 1.50 1.44
N ALA A 304 -17.37 1.55 0.97
CA ALA A 304 -16.90 0.71 -0.13
C ALA A 304 -17.05 -0.78 0.20
N LEU A 305 -16.54 -1.23 1.37
CA LEU A 305 -16.66 -2.62 1.79
C LEU A 305 -18.12 -3.09 1.91
N GLU A 306 -19.03 -2.22 2.39
CA GLU A 306 -20.46 -2.53 2.46
C GLU A 306 -21.12 -2.61 1.08
N ASP A 307 -20.81 -1.69 0.17
CA ASP A 307 -21.35 -1.70 -1.20
C ASP A 307 -20.88 -2.94 -2.00
N GLU A 308 -19.61 -3.28 -1.84
CA GLU A 308 -19.01 -4.48 -2.42
C GLU A 308 -19.62 -5.76 -1.86
N ALA A 309 -19.92 -5.79 -0.55
CA ALA A 309 -20.62 -6.93 0.07
C ALA A 309 -22.05 -7.06 -0.46
N ARG A 310 -22.78 -5.95 -0.64
CA ARG A 310 -24.10 -5.96 -1.29
C ARG A 310 -24.01 -6.54 -2.71
N TRP A 311 -22.99 -6.15 -3.45
CA TRP A 311 -22.71 -6.72 -4.77
C TRP A 311 -22.47 -8.22 -4.71
N ALA A 312 -21.61 -8.70 -3.80
CA ALA A 312 -21.30 -10.12 -3.66
C ALA A 312 -22.54 -10.94 -3.30
N MET A 313 -23.37 -10.46 -2.36
CA MET A 313 -24.63 -11.08 -1.98
C MET A 313 -25.63 -11.10 -3.15
N LYS A 314 -25.82 -9.97 -3.84
CA LYS A 314 -26.73 -9.86 -4.99
C LYS A 314 -26.35 -10.81 -6.12
N ASN A 315 -25.05 -11.03 -6.35
CA ASN A 315 -24.55 -11.91 -7.40
C ASN A 315 -24.31 -13.36 -6.91
N GLN A 316 -24.80 -13.72 -5.72
CA GLN A 316 -24.69 -15.07 -5.16
C GLN A 316 -23.24 -15.58 -5.04
N LEU A 317 -22.30 -14.68 -4.82
CA LEU A 317 -20.88 -15.01 -4.62
C LEU A 317 -20.58 -15.43 -3.17
N THR A 318 -21.57 -15.38 -2.30
CA THR A 318 -21.54 -15.81 -0.90
C THR A 318 -22.87 -16.42 -0.52
N PRO A 319 -22.91 -17.45 0.34
CA PRO A 319 -24.15 -17.94 0.91
C PRO A 319 -24.72 -17.03 2.02
N ARG A 320 -23.93 -16.03 2.47
CA ARG A 320 -24.31 -15.13 3.55
C ARG A 320 -25.42 -14.17 3.11
N ALA A 321 -26.44 -14.01 3.96
CA ALA A 321 -27.59 -13.13 3.69
C ALA A 321 -27.55 -11.83 4.52
N ASP A 322 -26.79 -11.79 5.62
CA ASP A 322 -26.66 -10.66 6.51
C ASP A 322 -25.35 -9.87 6.24
N MET A 323 -25.45 -8.53 6.33
CA MET A 323 -24.32 -7.64 6.17
C MET A 323 -23.36 -7.73 7.37
N PRO A 324 -22.06 -8.04 7.16
CA PRO A 324 -21.07 -7.96 8.23
C PRO A 324 -20.94 -6.52 8.73
N ASN A 325 -20.69 -6.35 10.03
CA ASN A 325 -20.26 -5.06 10.52
C ASN A 325 -18.76 -4.84 10.21
N TYR A 326 -18.46 -4.20 9.09
CA TYR A 326 -17.08 -3.96 8.64
C TYR A 326 -16.28 -3.05 9.57
N LEU A 327 -16.92 -2.25 10.43
CA LEU A 327 -16.23 -1.50 11.48
C LEU A 327 -15.40 -2.41 12.39
N ASN A 328 -15.88 -3.63 12.66
CA ASN A 328 -15.16 -4.64 13.46
C ASN A 328 -13.90 -5.20 12.79
N TYR A 329 -13.72 -4.89 11.51
CA TYR A 329 -12.54 -5.27 10.73
C TYR A 329 -11.51 -4.15 10.61
N LEU A 330 -11.76 -2.97 11.20
CA LEU A 330 -10.84 -1.84 11.21
C LEU A 330 -10.08 -1.76 12.54
N TYR A 331 -8.75 -1.69 12.49
CA TYR A 331 -7.91 -1.46 13.66
C TYR A 331 -7.62 0.04 13.81
N LEU A 332 -8.54 0.77 14.45
CA LEU A 332 -8.49 2.23 14.55
C LEU A 332 -7.39 2.74 15.50
N ASP A 333 -7.11 2.02 16.59
CA ASP A 333 -6.26 2.49 17.69
C ASP A 333 -4.82 2.77 17.26
N GLY A 334 -4.28 1.94 16.36
CA GLY A 334 -2.93 2.11 15.86
C GLY A 334 -2.76 3.44 15.13
N LEU A 335 -3.67 3.74 14.20
CA LEU A 335 -3.60 4.97 13.41
C LEU A 335 -3.98 6.20 14.23
N ARG A 336 -4.96 6.10 15.15
CA ARG A 336 -5.29 7.17 16.11
C ARG A 336 -4.09 7.59 16.94
N ALA A 337 -3.28 6.64 17.37
CA ALA A 337 -2.10 6.92 18.22
C ALA A 337 -0.99 7.66 17.45
N VAL A 338 -0.89 7.52 16.13
CA VAL A 338 0.22 8.09 15.35
C VAL A 338 -0.20 9.24 14.43
N ALA A 339 -1.44 9.25 13.96
CA ALA A 339 -2.00 10.25 13.07
C ALA A 339 -3.53 10.37 13.27
N PRO A 340 -4.00 10.94 14.39
CA PRO A 340 -5.42 10.96 14.74
C PRO A 340 -6.30 11.62 13.66
N ALA A 341 -5.79 12.64 12.96
CA ALA A 341 -6.51 13.31 11.86
C ALA A 341 -6.72 12.43 10.62
N ALA A 342 -6.00 11.31 10.50
CA ALA A 342 -6.15 10.34 9.40
C ALA A 342 -7.24 9.28 9.68
N VAL A 343 -7.89 9.33 10.86
CA VAL A 343 -9.01 8.48 11.22
C VAL A 343 -10.28 9.32 11.22
N THR A 344 -11.10 9.14 10.19
CA THR A 344 -12.36 9.90 10.01
C THR A 344 -13.58 8.98 9.92
N VAL A 345 -13.43 7.71 10.30
CA VAL A 345 -14.54 6.78 10.44
C VAL A 345 -15.44 7.23 11.59
N ILE A 346 -16.74 7.30 11.32
CA ILE A 346 -17.80 7.58 12.31
C ILE A 346 -18.16 6.23 12.99
N HIS A 347 -18.15 6.21 14.32
CA HIS A 347 -18.38 4.99 15.12
C HIS A 347 -18.98 5.34 16.48
#